data_c28ebf293f6448633d87f7685ac9b82e
#
_entry.id   c28ebf293f6448633d87f7685ac9b82e
#
_cell.length_a   1.000
_cell.length_b   1.000
_cell.length_c   1.000
_cell.angle_alpha   90.00
_cell.angle_beta   90.00
_cell.angle_gamma   90.00
#
_symmetry.space_group_name_H-M   'P 1'
#
loop_
_entity.id
_entity.type
_entity.pdbx_description
1 polymer ?
#
loop_
_entity_poly.entity_id
_entity_poly.type
_entity_poly.pdbx_seq_one_letter_code
_entity_poly.pdbx_strand_id
1 'polypeptide(L)'
;LERSGWHHRGKSKDGVEALLGVTQVMAQNWIAELNVSVDRFKGYLNDPYKIASVLDSPGATAGYVYENRPDQRTRKSVYLENRAAVDRFSAALSFRHMQDNWQVRSDTVEFRPRWTLSERTRYIEPAFRWYRQSSAFFYKPWLSSDAGTPEYQSSDERLGAFHALTYGLKYAQTMVDQPNRRGSELSVRIEYYQQTFRQPDVPASLQGLDLLPPLKAILIQIGWRY
;
A
#
# COMPACT_ATOMS: atom_id res chain seq x y z
N LEU A 1 17.74 16.87 -24.09
CA LEU A 1 17.99 16.32 -22.75
C LEU A 1 19.48 16.00 -22.63
N GLU A 2 20.28 16.97 -22.22
CA GLU A 2 21.67 16.70 -21.84
C GLU A 2 21.67 15.84 -20.58
N ARG A 3 22.06 14.59 -20.72
CA ARG A 3 22.47 13.74 -19.60
C ARG A 3 23.82 14.27 -19.08
N SER A 4 23.81 15.34 -18.29
CA SER A 4 24.99 15.68 -17.54
C SER A 4 25.26 14.59 -16.52
N GLY A 5 26.22 13.70 -16.82
CA GLY A 5 26.99 12.87 -15.93
C GLY A 5 26.27 12.18 -14.75
N TRP A 6 25.19 11.45 -14.98
CA TRP A 6 24.56 10.64 -13.95
C TRP A 6 25.35 9.34 -13.74
N HIS A 7 26.45 9.44 -13.02
CA HIS A 7 27.14 8.26 -12.49
C HIS A 7 26.41 7.82 -11.23
N HIS A 8 25.54 6.83 -11.33
CA HIS A 8 24.90 6.17 -10.18
C HIS A 8 25.86 5.32 -9.33
N ARG A 9 27.17 5.39 -9.58
CA ARG A 9 28.18 4.73 -8.77
C ARG A 9 28.24 5.34 -7.37
N GLY A 10 27.85 4.54 -6.36
CA GLY A 10 28.03 4.90 -4.96
C GLY A 10 26.88 5.59 -4.27
N LYS A 11 25.67 5.68 -4.86
CA LYS A 11 24.50 6.17 -4.14
C LYS A 11 23.92 5.04 -3.27
N SER A 12 23.96 5.21 -1.95
CA SER A 12 23.41 4.28 -0.99
C SER A 12 22.11 4.79 -0.39
N LYS A 13 21.35 3.85 0.15
CA LYS A 13 20.17 4.10 0.97
C LYS A 13 20.31 3.28 2.24
N ASP A 14 20.27 3.95 3.37
CA ASP A 14 20.31 3.32 4.70
C ASP A 14 18.91 3.35 5.31
N GLY A 15 18.53 2.30 6.03
CA GLY A 15 17.25 2.19 6.71
C GLY A 15 17.39 1.59 8.09
N VAL A 16 16.68 2.19 9.05
CA VAL A 16 16.52 1.67 10.41
C VAL A 16 15.04 1.60 10.71
N GLU A 17 14.61 0.47 11.27
CA GLU A 17 13.24 0.24 11.71
C GLU A 17 13.25 -0.18 13.17
N ALA A 18 12.32 0.40 13.96
CA ALA A 18 12.01 -0.01 15.32
C ALA A 18 10.52 -0.33 15.41
N LEU A 19 10.20 -1.50 15.98
CA LEU A 19 8.84 -1.95 16.20
C LEU A 19 8.67 -2.40 17.65
N LEU A 20 7.59 -1.94 18.28
CA LEU A 20 7.14 -2.39 19.59
C LEU A 20 5.72 -2.93 19.43
N GLY A 21 5.49 -4.16 19.89
CA GLY A 21 4.20 -4.84 19.80
C GLY A 21 3.77 -5.44 21.13
N VAL A 22 2.47 -5.41 21.37
CA VAL A 22 1.83 -6.07 22.50
C VAL A 22 0.65 -6.86 21.98
N THR A 23 0.59 -8.16 22.36
CA THR A 23 -0.56 -9.03 22.11
C THR A 23 -1.13 -9.46 23.44
N GLN A 24 -2.43 -9.22 23.64
CA GLN A 24 -3.14 -9.53 24.88
C GLN A 24 -4.33 -10.44 24.60
N VAL A 25 -4.44 -11.50 25.37
CA VAL A 25 -5.66 -12.31 25.44
C VAL A 25 -6.65 -11.58 26.35
N MET A 26 -7.70 -11.03 25.75
CA MET A 26 -8.73 -10.23 26.44
C MET A 26 -9.81 -11.12 27.05
N ALA A 27 -10.12 -12.23 26.39
CA ALA A 27 -11.05 -13.26 26.86
C ALA A 27 -10.67 -14.62 26.24
N GLN A 28 -11.34 -15.70 26.65
CA GLN A 28 -11.09 -17.05 26.13
C GLN A 28 -11.14 -17.14 24.59
N ASN A 29 -11.92 -16.29 23.96
CA ASN A 29 -12.17 -16.28 22.52
C ASN A 29 -11.86 -14.92 21.86
N TRP A 30 -11.12 -14.04 22.53
CA TRP A 30 -10.77 -12.72 22.03
C TRP A 30 -9.32 -12.34 22.32
N ILE A 31 -8.60 -11.98 21.26
CA ILE A 31 -7.21 -11.51 21.29
C ILE A 31 -7.15 -10.13 20.66
N ALA A 32 -6.43 -9.21 21.29
CA ALA A 32 -6.12 -7.89 20.76
C ALA A 32 -4.60 -7.76 20.57
N GLU A 33 -4.19 -7.11 19.50
CA GLU A 33 -2.79 -6.82 19.14
C GLU A 33 -2.64 -5.34 18.84
N LEU A 34 -1.61 -4.70 19.43
CA LEU A 34 -1.22 -3.33 19.17
C LEU A 34 0.26 -3.29 18.80
N ASN A 35 0.56 -2.72 17.63
CA ASN A 35 1.94 -2.49 17.19
C ASN A 35 2.16 -1.01 16.90
N VAL A 36 3.31 -0.49 17.31
CA VAL A 36 3.80 0.85 16.97
C VAL A 36 5.15 0.70 16.29
N SER A 37 5.33 1.34 15.14
CA SER A 37 6.62 1.31 14.43
C SER A 37 7.09 2.70 14.02
N VAL A 38 8.41 2.83 13.93
CA VAL A 38 9.12 4.00 13.39
C VAL A 38 10.18 3.49 12.42
N ASP A 39 10.08 3.93 11.16
CA ASP A 39 11.05 3.64 10.11
C ASP A 39 11.75 4.93 9.70
N ARG A 40 13.07 4.88 9.55
CA ARG A 40 13.85 6.00 9.04
C ARG A 40 14.74 5.54 7.90
N PHE A 41 14.57 6.18 6.75
CA PHE A 41 15.41 6.00 5.57
C PHE A 41 16.17 7.27 5.28
N LYS A 42 17.45 7.14 4.90
CA LYS A 42 18.32 8.25 4.51
C LYS A 42 19.15 7.85 3.30
N GLY A 43 19.43 8.83 2.44
CA GLY A 43 20.28 8.67 1.26
C GLY A 43 19.49 8.83 -0.04
N TYR A 44 19.82 8.06 -1.06
CA TYR A 44 19.19 8.19 -2.37
C TYR A 44 17.79 7.57 -2.39
N LEU A 45 16.75 8.41 -2.34
CA LEU A 45 15.35 8.01 -2.33
C LEU A 45 14.62 8.28 -3.66
N ASN A 46 15.30 8.85 -4.65
CA ASN A 46 14.74 9.10 -5.98
C ASN A 46 14.55 7.80 -6.78
N ASP A 47 13.56 7.80 -7.65
CA ASP A 47 13.42 6.78 -8.70
C ASP A 47 14.11 7.31 -9.99
N PRO A 48 15.21 6.70 -10.46
CA PRO A 48 15.98 7.22 -11.59
C PRO A 48 15.22 7.16 -12.94
N TYR A 49 14.12 6.44 -12.98
CA TYR A 49 13.28 6.28 -14.16
C TYR A 49 12.06 7.20 -14.18
N LYS A 50 11.83 7.98 -13.10
CA LYS A 50 10.71 8.91 -13.02
C LYS A 50 11.10 10.29 -13.51
N ILE A 51 10.30 10.81 -14.44
CA ILE A 51 10.37 12.16 -14.97
C ILE A 51 9.02 12.84 -14.81
N ALA A 52 9.02 14.14 -14.59
CA ALA A 52 7.82 14.98 -14.59
C ALA A 52 7.77 15.81 -15.88
N SER A 53 6.60 15.86 -16.51
CA SER A 53 6.35 16.77 -17.64
C SER A 53 6.24 18.20 -17.13
N VAL A 54 6.82 19.13 -17.86
CA VAL A 54 6.64 20.58 -17.68
C VAL A 54 5.67 21.05 -18.75
N LEU A 55 4.54 21.63 -18.33
CA LEU A 55 3.51 22.14 -19.23
C LEU A 55 3.57 23.66 -19.29
N ASP A 56 3.34 24.23 -20.47
CA ASP A 56 3.13 25.66 -20.68
C ASP A 56 1.68 26.06 -20.32
N SER A 57 1.38 27.34 -20.37
CA SER A 57 0.05 27.88 -20.00
C SER A 57 -1.11 27.28 -20.81
N PRO A 58 -0.98 26.99 -22.13
CA PRO A 58 -2.02 26.25 -22.87
C PRO A 58 -2.09 24.77 -22.51
N GLY A 59 -1.08 24.20 -21.83
CA GLY A 59 -1.02 22.80 -21.45
C GLY A 59 -0.25 21.90 -22.43
N ALA A 60 0.51 22.48 -23.36
CA ALA A 60 1.43 21.72 -24.19
C ALA A 60 2.72 21.39 -23.42
N THR A 61 3.38 20.27 -23.75
CA THR A 61 4.63 19.88 -23.10
C THR A 61 5.78 20.79 -23.52
N ALA A 62 6.26 21.63 -22.60
CA ALA A 62 7.42 22.50 -22.77
C ALA A 62 8.75 21.80 -22.47
N GLY A 63 8.75 20.70 -21.70
CA GLY A 63 9.96 19.96 -21.36
C GLY A 63 9.72 18.87 -20.31
N TYR A 64 10.84 18.30 -19.81
CA TYR A 64 10.83 17.25 -18.80
C TYR A 64 11.91 17.52 -17.77
N VAL A 65 11.63 17.18 -16.51
CA VAL A 65 12.60 17.21 -15.42
C VAL A 65 12.66 15.87 -14.71
N TYR A 66 13.86 15.51 -14.23
CA TYR A 66 14.00 14.32 -13.40
C TYR A 66 13.42 14.55 -12.01
N GLU A 67 12.95 13.47 -11.43
CA GLU A 67 12.46 13.47 -10.07
C GLU A 67 13.55 13.90 -9.07
N ASN A 68 13.14 14.69 -8.08
CA ASN A 68 13.97 15.05 -6.92
C ASN A 68 13.14 14.96 -5.64
N ARG A 69 13.39 13.90 -4.82
CA ARG A 69 12.76 13.69 -3.51
C ARG A 69 13.69 14.14 -2.40
N PRO A 70 13.16 14.51 -1.23
CA PRO A 70 13.99 14.67 -0.03
C PRO A 70 14.79 13.39 0.24
N ASP A 71 16.04 13.55 0.68
CA ASP A 71 17.00 12.48 0.95
C ASP A 71 16.73 11.72 2.26
N GLN A 72 15.68 12.11 3.00
CA GLN A 72 15.29 11.49 4.24
C GLN A 72 13.76 11.27 4.29
N ARG A 73 13.36 10.07 4.74
CA ARG A 73 11.98 9.74 5.03
C ARG A 73 11.87 9.09 6.39
N THR A 74 11.01 9.63 7.26
CA THR A 74 10.70 9.04 8.56
C THR A 74 9.20 8.74 8.59
N ARG A 75 8.83 7.46 8.75
CA ARG A 75 7.47 6.99 8.86
C ARG A 75 7.18 6.55 10.29
N LYS A 76 5.97 6.83 10.75
CA LYS A 76 5.44 6.34 12.03
C LYS A 76 4.13 5.65 11.75
N SER A 77 3.90 4.48 12.33
CA SER A 77 2.62 3.78 12.18
C SER A 77 2.14 3.16 13.48
N VAL A 78 0.82 3.08 13.58
CA VAL A 78 0.10 2.36 14.62
C VAL A 78 -0.78 1.34 13.94
N TYR A 79 -0.73 0.10 14.41
CA TYR A 79 -1.56 -1.01 13.95
C TYR A 79 -2.30 -1.61 15.14
N LEU A 80 -3.59 -1.79 14.99
CA LEU A 80 -4.46 -2.46 15.95
C LEU A 80 -5.19 -3.60 15.23
N GLU A 81 -5.18 -4.79 15.81
CA GLU A 81 -5.99 -5.91 15.34
C GLU A 81 -6.76 -6.53 16.49
N ASN A 82 -8.03 -6.86 16.27
CA ASN A 82 -8.87 -7.65 17.15
C ASN A 82 -9.29 -8.91 16.44
N ARG A 83 -9.11 -10.06 17.09
CA ARG A 83 -9.55 -11.38 16.61
C ARG A 83 -10.48 -11.97 17.62
N ALA A 84 -11.67 -12.32 17.19
CA ALA A 84 -12.65 -13.02 18.02
C ALA A 84 -13.12 -14.28 17.32
N ALA A 85 -13.49 -15.29 18.12
CA ALA A 85 -14.00 -16.57 17.64
C ALA A 85 -15.19 -17.04 18.48
N VAL A 86 -16.25 -17.53 17.82
CA VAL A 86 -17.40 -18.16 18.45
C VAL A 86 -17.77 -19.38 17.62
N ASP A 87 -17.73 -20.56 18.23
CA ASP A 87 -18.03 -21.85 17.60
C ASP A 87 -17.22 -22.10 16.31
N ARG A 88 -17.90 -22.01 15.16
CA ARG A 88 -17.33 -22.20 13.81
C ARG A 88 -17.00 -20.90 13.11
N PHE A 89 -17.26 -19.78 13.75
CA PHE A 89 -17.03 -18.46 13.20
C PHE A 89 -15.86 -17.79 13.90
N SER A 90 -14.98 -17.16 13.15
CA SER A 90 -13.99 -16.22 13.67
C SER A 90 -13.89 -15.01 12.77
N ALA A 91 -13.49 -13.88 13.33
CA ALA A 91 -13.28 -12.67 12.57
C ALA A 91 -12.04 -11.93 13.05
N ALA A 92 -11.32 -11.33 12.12
CA ALA A 92 -10.27 -10.38 12.39
C ALA A 92 -10.67 -9.02 11.82
N LEU A 93 -10.57 -7.99 12.65
CA LEU A 93 -10.73 -6.59 12.26
C LEU A 93 -9.45 -5.85 12.59
N SER A 94 -8.80 -5.26 11.60
CA SER A 94 -7.59 -4.46 11.81
C SER A 94 -7.73 -3.04 11.29
N PHE A 95 -7.00 -2.15 11.96
CA PHE A 95 -6.84 -0.76 11.59
C PHE A 95 -5.34 -0.41 11.61
N ARG A 96 -4.87 0.29 10.57
CA ARG A 96 -3.53 0.87 10.54
C ARG A 96 -3.61 2.34 10.18
N HIS A 97 -2.95 3.17 10.97
CA HIS A 97 -2.66 4.56 10.64
C HIS A 97 -1.15 4.75 10.44
N MET A 98 -0.76 5.45 9.39
CA MET A 98 0.62 5.82 9.10
C MET A 98 0.70 7.30 8.75
N GLN A 99 1.77 7.96 9.22
CA GLN A 99 2.15 9.30 8.79
C GLN A 99 3.66 9.43 8.63
N ASP A 100 4.10 10.31 7.73
CA ASP A 100 5.52 10.56 7.52
C ASP A 100 5.86 12.06 7.39
N ASN A 101 7.18 12.35 7.33
CA ASN A 101 7.68 13.71 7.14
C ASN A 101 7.54 14.21 5.69
N TRP A 102 7.12 13.38 4.75
CA TRP A 102 6.71 13.79 3.40
C TRP A 102 5.24 14.23 3.36
N GLN A 103 4.59 14.35 4.54
CA GLN A 103 3.17 14.69 4.73
C GLN A 103 2.19 13.63 4.20
N VAL A 104 2.68 12.45 3.85
CA VAL A 104 1.79 11.33 3.52
C VAL A 104 1.16 10.81 4.80
N ARG A 105 -0.16 10.70 4.79
CA ARG A 105 -0.98 10.04 5.82
C ARG A 105 -1.79 8.97 5.16
N SER A 106 -1.84 7.80 5.76
CA SER A 106 -2.67 6.71 5.23
C SER A 106 -3.41 5.97 6.34
N ASP A 107 -4.62 5.53 6.01
CA ASP A 107 -5.45 4.68 6.84
C ASP A 107 -5.79 3.40 6.10
N THR A 108 -5.74 2.28 6.80
CA THR A 108 -6.16 0.98 6.30
C THR A 108 -7.13 0.36 7.29
N VAL A 109 -8.25 -0.12 6.81
CA VAL A 109 -9.18 -0.98 7.56
C VAL A 109 -9.30 -2.30 6.82
N GLU A 110 -9.15 -3.41 7.53
CA GLU A 110 -9.32 -4.73 6.96
C GLU A 110 -10.20 -5.59 7.84
N PHE A 111 -11.18 -6.27 7.24
CA PHE A 111 -12.09 -7.20 7.91
C PHE A 111 -12.02 -8.56 7.23
N ARG A 112 -11.74 -9.62 8.01
CA ARG A 112 -11.61 -11.00 7.55
C ARG A 112 -12.44 -11.93 8.42
N PRO A 113 -13.72 -12.12 8.11
CA PRO A 113 -14.53 -13.17 8.72
C PRO A 113 -14.15 -14.55 8.15
N ARG A 114 -14.19 -15.56 8.99
CA ARG A 114 -13.92 -16.96 8.62
C ARG A 114 -15.02 -17.85 9.13
N TRP A 115 -15.53 -18.70 8.26
CA TRP A 115 -16.43 -19.79 8.58
C TRP A 115 -15.72 -21.12 8.44
N THR A 116 -15.64 -21.85 9.53
CA THR A 116 -15.20 -23.25 9.52
C THR A 116 -16.38 -24.13 9.15
N LEU A 117 -16.27 -24.82 8.01
CA LEU A 117 -17.26 -25.77 7.50
C LEU A 117 -17.20 -27.09 8.28
N SER A 118 -17.86 -28.16 7.80
CA SER A 118 -17.93 -29.45 8.52
C SER A 118 -16.54 -29.98 8.92
N GLU A 119 -16.48 -30.62 10.08
CA GLU A 119 -15.33 -31.36 10.65
C GLU A 119 -14.05 -30.54 10.89
N ARG A 120 -14.13 -29.20 10.90
CA ARG A 120 -12.99 -28.28 11.08
C ARG A 120 -11.84 -28.45 10.08
N THR A 121 -12.07 -29.18 9.00
CA THR A 121 -11.07 -29.43 7.95
C THR A 121 -11.13 -28.45 6.80
N ARG A 122 -12.23 -27.68 6.69
CA ARG A 122 -12.47 -26.73 5.58
C ARG A 122 -12.92 -25.41 6.14
N TYR A 123 -12.48 -24.31 5.51
CA TYR A 123 -13.02 -23.00 5.83
C TYR A 123 -13.08 -22.09 4.59
N ILE A 124 -13.98 -21.13 4.67
CA ILE A 124 -14.03 -19.99 3.75
C ILE A 124 -13.74 -18.71 4.54
N GLU A 125 -12.98 -17.82 3.95
CA GLU A 125 -12.57 -16.55 4.55
C GLU A 125 -12.69 -15.44 3.50
N PRO A 126 -13.85 -14.75 3.47
CA PRO A 126 -13.94 -13.47 2.78
C PRO A 126 -12.96 -12.45 3.37
N ALA A 127 -12.51 -11.51 2.56
CA ALA A 127 -11.67 -10.41 2.98
C ALA A 127 -12.17 -9.12 2.35
N PHE A 128 -12.23 -8.07 3.15
CA PHE A 128 -12.51 -6.73 2.68
C PHE A 128 -11.44 -5.81 3.24
N ARG A 129 -10.79 -5.02 2.36
CA ARG A 129 -9.78 -4.04 2.75
C ARG A 129 -10.08 -2.71 2.08
N TRP A 130 -10.16 -1.67 2.90
CA TRP A 130 -10.20 -0.30 2.46
C TRP A 130 -8.90 0.41 2.83
N TYR A 131 -8.39 1.19 1.90
CA TYR A 131 -7.17 1.98 2.04
C TYR A 131 -7.40 3.38 1.50
N ARG A 132 -6.84 4.40 2.17
CA ARG A 132 -6.70 5.75 1.62
C ARG A 132 -5.36 6.33 1.99
N GLN A 133 -4.85 7.23 1.15
CA GLN A 133 -3.69 8.06 1.48
C GLN A 133 -3.85 9.49 0.96
N SER A 134 -3.16 10.45 1.63
CA SER A 134 -2.90 11.78 1.11
C SER A 134 -1.68 11.78 0.18
N SER A 135 -1.53 12.82 -0.63
CA SER A 135 -0.31 13.01 -1.42
C SER A 135 0.87 13.47 -0.56
N ALA A 136 2.09 13.17 -1.04
CA ALA A 136 3.29 13.82 -0.54
C ALA A 136 3.28 15.32 -0.89
N PHE A 137 3.92 16.17 -0.06
CA PHE A 137 3.91 17.63 -0.27
C PHE A 137 4.56 18.05 -1.58
N PHE A 138 5.49 17.25 -2.09
CA PHE A 138 6.21 17.49 -3.35
C PHE A 138 5.63 16.70 -4.54
N TYR A 139 4.53 15.98 -4.36
CA TYR A 139 3.88 15.28 -5.46
C TYR A 139 3.22 16.28 -6.39
N LYS A 140 3.59 16.21 -7.66
CA LYS A 140 3.03 17.00 -8.75
C LYS A 140 2.86 16.11 -9.97
N PRO A 141 1.65 15.90 -10.50
CA PRO A 141 1.45 15.08 -11.72
C PRO A 141 2.19 15.67 -12.91
N TRP A 142 2.32 17.01 -12.96
CA TRP A 142 3.12 17.80 -13.88
C TRP A 142 3.58 19.09 -13.20
N LEU A 143 4.53 19.79 -13.81
CA LEU A 143 4.99 21.12 -13.40
C LEU A 143 4.50 22.17 -14.41
N SER A 144 4.35 23.41 -13.96
CA SER A 144 4.10 24.56 -14.85
C SER A 144 5.42 25.22 -15.21
N SER A 145 5.60 25.58 -16.49
CA SER A 145 6.76 26.36 -16.96
C SER A 145 6.87 27.73 -16.28
N ASP A 146 5.70 28.30 -15.91
CA ASP A 146 5.62 29.63 -15.33
C ASP A 146 5.97 29.66 -13.82
N ALA A 147 5.91 28.50 -13.15
CA ALA A 147 6.15 28.42 -11.71
C ALA A 147 7.61 28.15 -11.31
N GLY A 148 8.51 27.95 -12.30
CA GLY A 148 9.88 27.52 -12.06
C GLY A 148 9.96 26.07 -11.56
N THR A 149 11.20 25.57 -11.41
CA THR A 149 11.44 24.20 -10.91
C THR A 149 11.50 24.22 -9.38
N PRO A 150 10.59 23.51 -8.68
CA PRO A 150 10.66 23.43 -7.22
C PRO A 150 11.87 22.62 -6.75
N GLU A 151 12.30 22.83 -5.50
CA GLU A 151 13.40 22.07 -4.90
C GLU A 151 13.14 20.56 -4.89
N TYR A 152 11.91 20.15 -4.53
CA TYR A 152 11.50 18.75 -4.56
C TYR A 152 10.28 18.57 -5.44
N GLN A 153 10.32 17.57 -6.30
CA GLN A 153 9.20 17.19 -7.16
C GLN A 153 9.23 15.70 -7.50
N SER A 154 8.05 15.13 -7.66
CA SER A 154 7.86 13.77 -8.16
C SER A 154 6.49 13.66 -8.82
N SER A 155 6.43 13.02 -9.98
CA SER A 155 5.18 12.60 -10.65
C SER A 155 4.84 11.15 -10.39
N ASP A 156 5.49 10.50 -9.41
CA ASP A 156 5.18 9.12 -9.05
C ASP A 156 3.80 9.02 -8.42
N GLU A 157 2.86 8.41 -9.11
CA GLU A 157 1.47 8.22 -8.68
C GLU A 157 1.34 7.54 -7.33
N ARG A 158 2.33 6.72 -6.93
CA ARG A 158 2.40 6.08 -5.60
C ARG A 158 2.51 7.10 -4.46
N LEU A 159 2.93 8.33 -4.76
CA LEU A 159 3.03 9.45 -3.83
C LEU A 159 1.81 10.37 -3.89
N GLY A 160 0.90 10.14 -4.83
CA GLY A 160 -0.35 10.86 -4.99
C GLY A 160 -1.42 10.47 -3.96
N ALA A 161 -2.49 11.26 -3.91
CA ALA A 161 -3.66 10.92 -3.11
C ALA A 161 -4.54 9.92 -3.85
N PHE A 162 -4.89 8.83 -3.18
CA PHE A 162 -5.81 7.81 -3.71
C PHE A 162 -6.52 7.03 -2.61
N HIS A 163 -7.54 6.31 -2.99
CA HIS A 163 -8.15 5.26 -2.18
C HIS A 163 -8.16 3.94 -2.97
N ALA A 164 -8.14 2.84 -2.23
CA ALA A 164 -8.18 1.51 -2.81
C ALA A 164 -9.13 0.59 -2.03
N LEU A 165 -9.77 -0.32 -2.77
CA LEU A 165 -10.63 -1.38 -2.25
C LEU A 165 -10.08 -2.71 -2.69
N THR A 166 -10.05 -3.68 -1.76
CA THR A 166 -9.73 -5.07 -2.07
C THR A 166 -10.86 -5.95 -1.55
N TYR A 167 -11.36 -6.81 -2.40
CA TYR A 167 -12.31 -7.86 -2.05
C TYR A 167 -11.65 -9.20 -2.30
N GLY A 168 -11.62 -10.06 -1.30
CA GLY A 168 -10.99 -11.36 -1.39
C GLY A 168 -11.89 -12.49 -0.92
N LEU A 169 -11.61 -13.69 -1.43
CA LEU A 169 -12.20 -14.93 -0.94
C LEU A 169 -11.11 -16.00 -0.90
N LYS A 170 -10.90 -16.56 0.29
CA LYS A 170 -10.02 -17.73 0.48
C LYS A 170 -10.86 -18.94 0.81
N TYR A 171 -10.60 -20.04 0.11
CA TYR A 171 -11.01 -21.39 0.50
C TYR A 171 -9.79 -22.18 0.93
N ALA A 172 -9.89 -22.94 2.01
CA ALA A 172 -8.83 -23.83 2.45
C ALA A 172 -9.39 -25.17 2.92
N GLN A 173 -8.63 -26.22 2.67
CA GLN A 173 -8.95 -27.57 3.09
C GLN A 173 -7.72 -28.20 3.72
N THR A 174 -7.85 -28.68 4.95
CA THR A 174 -6.86 -29.50 5.64
C THR A 174 -7.07 -30.96 5.24
N MET A 175 -6.03 -31.59 4.75
CA MET A 175 -5.99 -33.02 4.45
C MET A 175 -5.29 -33.72 5.62
N VAL A 176 -6.01 -34.56 6.34
CA VAL A 176 -5.48 -35.31 7.46
C VAL A 176 -5.14 -36.72 6.96
N ASP A 177 -3.86 -36.99 6.78
CA ASP A 177 -3.41 -38.27 6.23
C ASP A 177 -3.29 -39.40 7.29
N GLN A 178 -3.13 -39.04 8.55
CA GLN A 178 -3.04 -40.02 9.68
C GLN A 178 -3.31 -39.33 11.03
N PRO A 179 -3.78 -40.08 12.06
CA PRO A 179 -4.16 -39.50 13.38
C PRO A 179 -3.02 -38.80 14.13
N ASN A 180 -1.75 -39.04 13.79
CA ASN A 180 -0.57 -38.54 14.50
C ASN A 180 0.34 -37.61 13.64
N ARG A 181 -0.06 -37.24 12.41
CA ARG A 181 0.68 -36.30 11.58
C ARG A 181 -0.05 -34.96 11.50
N ARG A 182 0.72 -33.86 11.47
CA ARG A 182 0.21 -32.53 11.12
C ARG A 182 -0.38 -32.62 9.72
N GLY A 183 -1.68 -32.39 9.61
CA GLY A 183 -2.36 -32.40 8.32
C GLY A 183 -1.81 -31.31 7.39
N SER A 184 -1.69 -31.63 6.12
CA SER A 184 -1.36 -30.62 5.09
C SER A 184 -2.60 -29.75 4.79
N GLU A 185 -2.40 -28.46 4.54
CA GLU A 185 -3.46 -27.53 4.15
C GLU A 185 -3.23 -27.08 2.70
N LEU A 186 -4.24 -27.28 1.84
CA LEU A 186 -4.33 -26.67 0.53
C LEU A 186 -5.25 -25.46 0.59
N SER A 187 -4.83 -24.33 0.04
CA SER A 187 -5.67 -23.13 0.00
C SER A 187 -5.62 -22.45 -1.35
N VAL A 188 -6.73 -21.85 -1.75
CA VAL A 188 -6.85 -20.99 -2.92
C VAL A 188 -7.46 -19.67 -2.46
N ARG A 189 -6.85 -18.56 -2.87
CA ARG A 189 -7.32 -17.20 -2.60
C ARG A 189 -7.44 -16.45 -3.93
N ILE A 190 -8.53 -15.75 -4.11
CA ILE A 190 -8.77 -14.83 -5.23
C ILE A 190 -9.06 -13.46 -4.63
N GLU A 191 -8.39 -12.43 -5.14
CA GLU A 191 -8.60 -11.05 -4.70
C GLU A 191 -8.80 -10.15 -5.92
N TYR A 192 -9.77 -9.26 -5.83
CA TYR A 192 -9.98 -8.14 -6.74
C TYR A 192 -9.55 -6.85 -6.06
N TYR A 193 -8.63 -6.14 -6.67
CA TYR A 193 -8.09 -4.87 -6.22
C TYR A 193 -8.51 -3.75 -7.17
N GLN A 194 -8.96 -2.63 -6.62
CA GLN A 194 -9.25 -1.41 -7.38
C GLN A 194 -8.66 -0.21 -6.63
N GLN A 195 -7.86 0.59 -7.32
CA GLN A 195 -7.30 1.84 -6.84
C GLN A 195 -7.83 2.99 -7.68
N THR A 196 -8.30 4.07 -7.03
CA THR A 196 -8.82 5.27 -7.68
C THR A 196 -8.03 6.47 -7.17
N PHE A 197 -7.39 7.17 -8.09
CA PHE A 197 -6.61 8.37 -7.79
C PHE A 197 -7.51 9.59 -7.66
N ARG A 198 -7.09 10.54 -6.81
CA ARG A 198 -7.67 11.87 -6.82
C ARG A 198 -7.21 12.58 -8.09
N GLN A 199 -8.16 12.95 -8.94
CA GLN A 199 -7.85 13.69 -10.16
C GLN A 199 -7.29 15.07 -9.80
N PRO A 200 -6.21 15.52 -10.45
CA PRO A 200 -5.66 16.86 -10.28
C PRO A 200 -6.53 17.90 -11.02
N ASP A 201 -6.38 19.16 -10.63
CA ASP A 201 -6.91 20.26 -11.42
C ASP A 201 -6.12 20.36 -12.72
N VAL A 202 -6.78 20.22 -13.85
CA VAL A 202 -6.15 20.16 -15.18
C VAL A 202 -6.31 21.46 -15.95
N PRO A 203 -5.30 21.89 -16.77
CA PRO A 203 -5.47 22.94 -17.74
C PRO A 203 -6.64 22.66 -18.69
N ALA A 204 -7.25 23.71 -19.24
CA ALA A 204 -8.42 23.61 -20.11
C ALA A 204 -8.20 22.69 -21.32
N SER A 205 -6.99 22.65 -21.86
CA SER A 205 -6.58 21.79 -22.99
C SER A 205 -6.54 20.30 -22.66
N LEU A 206 -6.43 19.93 -21.36
CA LEU A 206 -6.38 18.56 -20.88
C LEU A 206 -7.72 18.13 -20.23
N GLN A 207 -8.71 19.03 -20.19
CA GLN A 207 -10.04 18.69 -19.67
C GLN A 207 -10.68 17.60 -20.52
N GLY A 208 -11.25 16.60 -19.83
CA GLY A 208 -11.86 15.45 -20.47
C GLY A 208 -10.92 14.28 -20.76
N LEU A 209 -9.59 14.42 -20.50
CA LEU A 209 -8.66 13.31 -20.50
C LEU A 209 -8.62 12.64 -19.13
N ASP A 210 -8.66 11.31 -19.11
CA ASP A 210 -8.42 10.52 -17.89
C ASP A 210 -6.90 10.36 -17.70
N LEU A 211 -6.29 11.32 -17.00
CA LEU A 211 -4.83 11.35 -16.80
C LEU A 211 -4.35 10.36 -15.74
N LEU A 212 -5.23 9.96 -14.84
CA LEU A 212 -4.95 9.01 -13.76
C LEU A 212 -6.06 7.92 -13.74
N PRO A 213 -6.07 7.01 -14.72
CA PRO A 213 -7.07 5.97 -14.79
C PRO A 213 -7.00 5.05 -13.56
N PRO A 214 -8.14 4.47 -13.13
CA PRO A 214 -8.15 3.56 -12.01
C PRO A 214 -7.35 2.29 -12.32
N LEU A 215 -6.48 1.90 -11.38
CA LEU A 215 -5.78 0.63 -11.46
C LEU A 215 -6.70 -0.50 -10.95
N LYS A 216 -6.85 -1.55 -11.74
CA LYS A 216 -7.60 -2.76 -11.38
C LYS A 216 -6.72 -3.98 -11.55
N ALA A 217 -6.78 -4.91 -10.57
CA ALA A 217 -6.02 -6.15 -10.62
C ALA A 217 -6.81 -7.31 -10.03
N ILE A 218 -6.57 -8.51 -10.57
CA ILE A 218 -7.03 -9.77 -9.98
C ILE A 218 -5.78 -10.53 -9.55
N LEU A 219 -5.74 -10.96 -8.29
CA LEU A 219 -4.68 -11.76 -7.73
C LEU A 219 -5.22 -13.16 -7.42
N ILE A 220 -4.49 -14.19 -7.83
CA ILE A 220 -4.79 -15.58 -7.51
C ILE A 220 -3.58 -16.15 -6.79
N GLN A 221 -3.80 -16.73 -5.61
CA GLN A 221 -2.76 -17.36 -4.82
C GLN A 221 -3.17 -18.79 -4.48
N ILE A 222 -2.27 -19.73 -4.73
CA ILE A 222 -2.40 -21.12 -4.31
C ILE A 222 -1.33 -21.37 -3.24
N GLY A 223 -1.76 -21.89 -2.08
CA GLY A 223 -0.88 -22.18 -0.95
C GLY A 223 -0.97 -23.65 -0.55
N TRP A 224 0.19 -24.24 -0.31
CA TRP A 224 0.33 -25.56 0.29
C TRP A 224 1.16 -25.44 1.57
N ARG A 225 0.65 -25.98 2.66
CA ARG A 225 1.34 -26.05 3.95
C ARG A 225 1.34 -27.51 4.41
N TYR A 226 2.47 -28.02 4.83
CA TYR A 226 2.67 -29.40 5.38
C TYR A 226 3.24 -29.33 6.80
#